data_5880420fe85ba642a975761564c8fec6
#
_entry.id   5880420fe85ba642a975761564c8fec6
#
_cell.length_a   1.000
_cell.length_b   1.000
_cell.length_c   1.000
_cell.angle_alpha   90.00
_cell.angle_beta   90.00
_cell.angle_gamma   90.00
#
_symmetry.space_group_name_H-M   'P 1'
#
loop_
_entity.id
_entity.type
_entity.pdbx_description
1 polymer ?
#
loop_
_entity_poly.entity_id
_entity_poly.type
_entity_poly.pdbx_seq_one_letter_code
_entity_poly.pdbx_strand_id
1 'polypeptide(L)'
;MAITVFAAIDVGSHETAMRIYEISKKHGVHELEYLHHTARLGYETFSTRHISYHTIDKLCNILLGFKEKMMEYRIKDYMIIATSALREADNNLIVLDQVKQRTGFQIKILSNSEQRYLCYKAIALQPNSFHKLIQKGTLLVDVGGGSIQLSLFDKNNLITTHNILLGSLRIQEFLQTMQGDVINYQNLVHEYISNSLHTFSKLYLQDCNVRNIIAVGNQLQTFVKYLVTHHFGNLQPVDSKGNKKDSVNRQEYEELYHAISTQAPDDLARELSISEDKAELLLPTAMIYHNIFEETDAEFMWLSGITICDGMAADFAECKEHIVPAHPFSDDIISVSRKLAERFCCDTEHIHQVEIAALKLFDALRKANHLTKKDRLLLQIAAILHNCGSFLNLNDIGENSYKIVTSTEIIGLSHQERMIVAYVIRYTTGDFPEYSEIKNEFSREEYIKIAKLNAILCLADAMDRSHQQKFTNFTVRKRGY
;
A
#
# COMPACT_ATOMS: atom_id res chain seq x y z
N MET A 1 -26.51 10.48 17.84
CA MET A 1 -25.11 10.35 17.42
C MET A 1 -25.03 10.72 15.95
N ALA A 2 -24.09 11.56 15.54
CA ALA A 2 -24.00 11.99 14.15
C ALA A 2 -23.59 10.79 13.27
N ILE A 3 -24.40 10.46 12.28
CA ILE A 3 -24.11 9.55 11.19
C ILE A 3 -23.46 10.40 10.09
N THR A 4 -22.33 9.95 9.55
CA THR A 4 -21.67 10.59 8.42
C THR A 4 -21.74 9.65 7.23
N VAL A 5 -22.16 10.17 6.06
CA VAL A 5 -22.10 9.42 4.80
C VAL A 5 -20.85 9.84 4.05
N PHE A 6 -20.07 8.87 3.63
CA PHE A 6 -18.77 9.07 2.98
C PHE A 6 -18.70 8.31 1.65
N ALA A 7 -18.17 8.95 0.60
CA ALA A 7 -17.91 8.26 -0.66
C ALA A 7 -16.41 8.05 -0.88
N ALA A 8 -16.04 6.81 -1.16
CA ALA A 8 -14.70 6.42 -1.59
C ALA A 8 -14.73 6.09 -3.09
N ILE A 9 -13.89 6.77 -3.89
CA ILE A 9 -13.79 6.55 -5.33
C ILE A 9 -12.37 6.10 -5.66
N ASP A 10 -12.25 4.91 -6.25
CA ASP A 10 -11.01 4.31 -6.73
C ASP A 10 -10.97 4.38 -8.26
N VAL A 11 -10.03 5.14 -8.81
CA VAL A 11 -9.71 5.18 -10.24
C VAL A 11 -8.62 4.15 -10.50
N GLY A 12 -9.05 2.89 -10.65
CA GLY A 12 -8.17 1.75 -10.88
C GLY A 12 -7.75 1.58 -12.33
N SER A 13 -6.86 0.63 -12.59
CA SER A 13 -6.34 0.37 -13.94
C SER A 13 -7.36 -0.27 -14.88
N HIS A 14 -8.24 -1.13 -14.38
CA HIS A 14 -9.27 -1.80 -15.15
C HIS A 14 -10.63 -1.11 -14.99
N GLU A 15 -11.05 -0.90 -13.76
CA GLU A 15 -12.35 -0.30 -13.43
C GLU A 15 -12.18 0.95 -12.56
N THR A 16 -13.16 1.84 -12.65
CA THR A 16 -13.36 2.94 -11.71
C THR A 16 -14.55 2.60 -10.84
N ALA A 17 -14.36 2.57 -9.53
CA ALA A 17 -15.36 2.13 -8.56
C ALA A 17 -15.67 3.24 -7.55
N MET A 18 -16.92 3.32 -7.11
CA MET A 18 -17.35 4.13 -5.98
C MET A 18 -18.08 3.24 -4.97
N ARG A 19 -17.70 3.38 -3.70
CA ARG A 19 -18.43 2.80 -2.57
C ARG A 19 -18.92 3.90 -1.66
N ILE A 20 -20.14 3.82 -1.22
CA ILE A 20 -20.78 4.75 -0.29
C ILE A 20 -20.90 4.05 1.06
N TYR A 21 -20.42 4.71 2.10
CA TYR A 21 -20.41 4.18 3.46
C TYR A 21 -21.21 5.06 4.42
N GLU A 22 -21.92 4.40 5.32
CA GLU A 22 -22.40 4.99 6.56
C GLU A 22 -21.36 4.77 7.65
N ILE A 23 -20.94 5.85 8.31
CA ILE A 23 -19.90 5.81 9.35
C ILE A 23 -20.45 6.40 10.64
N SER A 24 -20.38 5.64 11.74
CA SER A 24 -20.81 6.09 13.06
C SER A 24 -20.01 5.41 14.19
N LYS A 25 -19.91 6.08 15.35
CA LYS A 25 -19.23 5.49 16.54
C LYS A 25 -19.89 4.20 17.05
N LYS A 26 -21.18 4.01 16.78
CA LYS A 26 -21.94 2.85 17.28
C LYS A 26 -21.86 1.64 16.36
N HIS A 27 -21.91 1.88 15.04
CA HIS A 27 -22.04 0.82 14.03
C HIS A 27 -20.76 0.63 13.21
N GLY A 28 -19.73 1.47 13.44
CA GLY A 28 -18.49 1.40 12.68
C GLY A 28 -18.66 1.92 11.25
N VAL A 29 -18.03 1.26 10.29
CA VAL A 29 -18.11 1.51 8.85
C VAL A 29 -19.02 0.47 8.22
N HIS A 30 -20.06 0.91 7.53
CA HIS A 30 -21.04 0.04 6.86
C HIS A 30 -21.23 0.49 5.41
N GLU A 31 -21.04 -0.41 4.46
CA GLU A 31 -21.26 -0.16 3.04
C GLU A 31 -22.75 -0.05 2.74
N LEU A 32 -23.16 1.03 2.07
CA LEU A 32 -24.55 1.26 1.63
C LEU A 32 -24.74 0.91 0.16
N GLU A 33 -23.77 1.26 -0.69
CA GLU A 33 -23.88 1.07 -2.14
C GLU A 33 -22.50 0.89 -2.79
N TYR A 34 -22.45 0.06 -3.83
CA TYR A 34 -21.30 -0.18 -4.67
C TYR A 34 -21.64 0.04 -6.14
N LEU A 35 -20.91 0.93 -6.79
CA LEU A 35 -21.02 1.26 -8.21
C LEU A 35 -19.65 1.10 -8.87
N HIS A 36 -19.60 0.53 -10.05
CA HIS A 36 -18.35 0.40 -10.80
C HIS A 36 -18.60 0.48 -12.31
N HIS A 37 -17.60 0.96 -13.04
CA HIS A 37 -17.57 1.02 -14.49
C HIS A 37 -16.19 0.67 -15.03
N THR A 38 -16.13 -0.09 -16.11
CA THR A 38 -14.89 -0.43 -16.79
C THR A 38 -14.31 0.81 -17.51
N ALA A 39 -13.18 1.30 -17.04
CA ALA A 39 -12.49 2.46 -17.61
C ALA A 39 -11.34 2.08 -18.54
N ARG A 40 -10.66 0.94 -18.29
CA ARG A 40 -9.52 0.38 -19.04
C ARG A 40 -8.29 1.30 -19.15
N LEU A 41 -8.05 2.16 -18.16
CA LEU A 41 -6.89 3.06 -18.13
C LEU A 41 -5.55 2.31 -18.24
N GLY A 42 -5.45 1.17 -17.58
CA GLY A 42 -4.23 0.36 -17.54
C GLY A 42 -3.81 -0.19 -18.90
N TYR A 43 -4.74 -0.56 -19.77
CA TYR A 43 -4.40 -1.07 -21.10
C TYR A 43 -3.58 -0.06 -21.93
N GLU A 44 -3.96 1.21 -21.90
CA GLU A 44 -3.20 2.25 -22.59
C GLU A 44 -1.90 2.60 -21.85
N THR A 45 -1.97 2.74 -20.53
CA THR A 45 -0.80 3.14 -19.73
C THR A 45 0.30 2.09 -19.77
N PHE A 46 -0.02 0.80 -19.64
CA PHE A 46 1.01 -0.23 -19.56
C PHE A 46 1.64 -0.53 -20.91
N SER A 47 0.91 -0.34 -22.04
CA SER A 47 1.42 -0.53 -23.40
C SER A 47 2.13 0.71 -23.95
N THR A 48 1.54 1.91 -23.79
CA THR A 48 2.03 3.14 -24.45
C THR A 48 2.53 4.22 -23.49
N ARG A 49 2.34 4.05 -22.16
CA ARG A 49 2.59 5.03 -21.12
C ARG A 49 1.75 6.31 -21.24
N HIS A 50 0.72 6.29 -22.08
CA HIS A 50 -0.08 7.47 -22.39
C HIS A 50 -1.57 7.13 -22.39
N ILE A 51 -2.40 7.93 -21.74
CA ILE A 51 -3.86 7.80 -21.70
C ILE A 51 -4.45 8.72 -22.78
N SER A 52 -5.24 8.14 -23.69
CA SER A 52 -5.86 8.86 -24.80
C SER A 52 -6.98 9.81 -24.32
N TYR A 53 -7.26 10.83 -25.11
CA TYR A 53 -8.38 11.74 -24.82
C TYR A 53 -9.72 11.02 -24.82
N HIS A 54 -9.90 9.98 -25.62
CA HIS A 54 -11.10 9.14 -25.61
C HIS A 54 -11.31 8.46 -24.24
N THR A 55 -10.25 7.90 -23.68
CA THR A 55 -10.29 7.25 -22.35
C THR A 55 -10.46 8.28 -21.23
N ILE A 56 -9.87 9.48 -21.36
CA ILE A 56 -10.11 10.61 -20.45
C ILE A 56 -11.59 11.03 -20.48
N ASP A 57 -12.21 11.11 -21.69
CA ASP A 57 -13.63 11.42 -21.83
C ASP A 57 -14.52 10.40 -21.13
N LYS A 58 -14.21 9.13 -21.33
CA LYS A 58 -14.90 8.02 -20.66
C LYS A 58 -14.80 8.13 -19.14
N LEU A 59 -13.58 8.36 -18.61
CA LEU A 59 -13.36 8.55 -17.18
C LEU A 59 -14.16 9.74 -16.62
N CYS A 60 -14.16 10.88 -17.32
CA CYS A 60 -14.92 12.05 -16.89
C CYS A 60 -16.43 11.75 -16.84
N ASN A 61 -16.98 11.04 -17.83
CA ASN A 61 -18.38 10.68 -17.85
C ASN A 61 -18.75 9.73 -16.69
N ILE A 62 -17.90 8.75 -16.38
CA ILE A 62 -18.07 7.87 -15.20
C ILE A 62 -18.10 8.70 -13.92
N LEU A 63 -17.14 9.61 -13.75
CA LEU A 63 -17.06 10.44 -12.55
C LEU A 63 -18.23 11.42 -12.42
N LEU A 64 -18.79 11.93 -13.52
CA LEU A 64 -20.01 12.74 -13.51
C LEU A 64 -21.20 11.91 -13.03
N GLY A 65 -21.37 10.67 -13.51
CA GLY A 65 -22.40 9.76 -13.01
C GLY A 65 -22.26 9.48 -11.51
N PHE A 66 -21.04 9.30 -11.02
CA PHE A 66 -20.80 9.17 -9.57
C PHE A 66 -21.16 10.44 -8.81
N LYS A 67 -20.89 11.61 -9.37
CA LYS A 67 -21.25 12.89 -8.78
C LYS A 67 -22.78 13.05 -8.63
N GLU A 68 -23.55 12.64 -9.65
CA GLU A 68 -25.01 12.63 -9.58
C GLU A 68 -25.48 11.72 -8.44
N LYS A 69 -24.92 10.52 -8.32
CA LYS A 69 -25.25 9.59 -7.25
C LYS A 69 -24.89 10.14 -5.86
N MET A 70 -23.75 10.78 -5.73
CA MET A 70 -23.35 11.46 -4.48
C MET A 70 -24.34 12.58 -4.09
N MET A 71 -24.93 13.30 -5.06
CA MET A 71 -25.96 14.29 -4.78
C MET A 71 -27.26 13.66 -4.27
N GLU A 72 -27.67 12.50 -4.78
CA GLU A 72 -28.83 11.75 -4.27
C GLU A 72 -28.67 11.40 -2.79
N TYR A 73 -27.48 10.92 -2.40
CA TYR A 73 -27.13 10.60 -1.01
C TYR A 73 -26.77 11.82 -0.16
N ARG A 74 -26.74 13.04 -0.75
CA ARG A 74 -26.33 14.30 -0.09
C ARG A 74 -24.93 14.23 0.54
N ILE A 75 -23.99 13.53 -0.12
CA ILE A 75 -22.63 13.31 0.36
C ILE A 75 -21.85 14.61 0.29
N LYS A 76 -21.18 14.95 1.39
CA LYS A 76 -20.30 16.12 1.51
C LYS A 76 -18.82 15.71 1.66
N ASP A 77 -18.60 14.61 2.35
CA ASP A 77 -17.25 14.08 2.61
C ASP A 77 -16.96 12.94 1.62
N TYR A 78 -15.91 13.09 0.82
CA TYR A 78 -15.50 12.08 -0.14
C TYR A 78 -13.98 12.09 -0.35
N MET A 79 -13.46 11.00 -0.87
CA MET A 79 -12.07 10.87 -1.29
C MET A 79 -12.01 10.20 -2.66
N ILE A 80 -11.18 10.74 -3.55
CA ILE A 80 -10.93 10.16 -4.88
C ILE A 80 -9.45 9.89 -5.00
N ILE A 81 -9.12 8.64 -5.25
CA ILE A 81 -7.74 8.21 -5.44
C ILE A 81 -7.53 7.59 -6.80
N ALA A 82 -6.30 7.56 -7.24
CA ALA A 82 -5.86 6.77 -8.39
C ALA A 82 -4.61 5.98 -8.05
N THR A 83 -4.44 4.85 -8.73
CA THR A 83 -3.36 3.90 -8.47
C THR A 83 -2.44 3.73 -9.69
N SER A 84 -2.00 2.52 -10.01
CA SER A 84 -0.92 2.24 -10.95
C SER A 84 -1.10 2.86 -12.34
N ALA A 85 -2.30 2.84 -12.93
CA ALA A 85 -2.49 3.39 -14.27
C ALA A 85 -2.16 4.88 -14.34
N LEU A 86 -2.77 5.71 -13.48
CA LEU A 86 -2.48 7.15 -13.44
C LEU A 86 -1.08 7.45 -12.89
N ARG A 87 -0.57 6.63 -11.97
CA ARG A 87 0.79 6.82 -11.41
C ARG A 87 1.88 6.63 -12.46
N GLU A 88 1.69 5.71 -13.40
CA GLU A 88 2.67 5.37 -14.43
C GLU A 88 2.47 6.11 -15.76
N ALA A 89 1.35 6.78 -15.96
CA ALA A 89 1.08 7.54 -17.17
C ALA A 89 1.95 8.80 -17.25
N ASP A 90 2.66 8.99 -18.37
CA ASP A 90 3.52 10.15 -18.60
C ASP A 90 2.70 11.45 -18.74
N ASN A 91 1.43 11.35 -19.16
CA ASN A 91 0.52 12.48 -19.29
C ASN A 91 -0.47 12.62 -18.10
N ASN A 92 -0.16 12.06 -16.94
CA ASN A 92 -1.04 12.07 -15.76
C ASN A 92 -1.50 13.48 -15.35
N LEU A 93 -0.63 14.48 -15.44
CA LEU A 93 -0.97 15.86 -15.11
C LEU A 93 -2.07 16.43 -16.02
N ILE A 94 -2.05 16.05 -17.31
CA ILE A 94 -3.09 16.45 -18.28
C ILE A 94 -4.41 15.75 -17.92
N VAL A 95 -4.36 14.46 -17.58
CA VAL A 95 -5.55 13.70 -17.15
C VAL A 95 -6.18 14.33 -15.91
N LEU A 96 -5.36 14.64 -14.90
CA LEU A 96 -5.82 15.25 -13.65
C LEU A 96 -6.45 16.64 -13.89
N ASP A 97 -5.84 17.46 -14.76
CA ASP A 97 -6.38 18.78 -15.12
C ASP A 97 -7.70 18.64 -15.85
N GLN A 98 -7.81 17.78 -16.87
CA GLN A 98 -9.05 17.52 -17.60
C GLN A 98 -10.18 17.04 -16.69
N VAL A 99 -9.90 16.10 -15.77
CA VAL A 99 -10.88 15.65 -14.80
C VAL A 99 -11.33 16.82 -13.91
N LYS A 100 -10.40 17.62 -13.38
CA LYS A 100 -10.70 18.76 -12.53
C LYS A 100 -11.56 19.80 -13.24
N GLN A 101 -11.21 20.16 -14.47
CA GLN A 101 -11.93 21.17 -15.28
C GLN A 101 -13.36 20.72 -15.58
N ARG A 102 -13.56 19.45 -15.92
CA ARG A 102 -14.83 18.93 -16.43
C ARG A 102 -15.78 18.44 -15.33
N THR A 103 -15.24 17.87 -14.25
CA THR A 103 -16.05 17.29 -13.18
C THR A 103 -16.01 18.09 -11.88
N GLY A 104 -14.99 18.91 -11.69
CA GLY A 104 -14.67 19.60 -10.45
C GLY A 104 -14.01 18.71 -9.40
N PHE A 105 -13.76 17.44 -9.69
CA PHE A 105 -13.11 16.52 -8.78
C PHE A 105 -11.58 16.66 -8.82
N GLN A 106 -10.96 16.44 -7.65
CA GLN A 106 -9.52 16.37 -7.52
C GLN A 106 -9.13 14.93 -7.17
N ILE A 107 -8.37 14.27 -8.06
CA ILE A 107 -7.88 12.92 -7.84
C ILE A 107 -6.50 13.01 -7.17
N LYS A 108 -6.31 12.25 -6.08
CA LYS A 108 -5.00 12.03 -5.47
C LYS A 108 -4.39 10.75 -6.01
N ILE A 109 -3.23 10.85 -6.67
CA ILE A 109 -2.46 9.66 -7.06
C ILE A 109 -1.73 9.15 -5.82
N LEU A 110 -1.98 7.88 -5.46
CA LEU A 110 -1.31 7.23 -4.33
C LEU A 110 0.01 6.60 -4.75
N SER A 111 1.01 6.68 -3.87
CA SER A 111 2.17 5.80 -3.93
C SER A 111 1.78 4.35 -3.58
N ASN A 112 2.64 3.39 -3.93
CA ASN A 112 2.43 1.99 -3.54
C ASN A 112 2.32 1.84 -2.01
N SER A 113 3.14 2.59 -1.26
CA SER A 113 3.14 2.57 0.21
C SER A 113 1.83 3.07 0.81
N GLU A 114 1.26 4.16 0.26
CA GLU A 114 -0.04 4.69 0.71
C GLU A 114 -1.17 3.73 0.37
N GLN A 115 -1.19 3.17 -0.85
CA GLN A 115 -2.19 2.18 -1.28
C GLN A 115 -2.20 0.98 -0.33
N ARG A 116 -1.04 0.40 -0.07
CA ARG A 116 -0.86 -0.75 0.82
C ARG A 116 -1.29 -0.45 2.25
N TYR A 117 -0.97 0.74 2.74
CA TYR A 117 -1.35 1.16 4.08
C TYR A 117 -2.88 1.30 4.26
N LEU A 118 -3.59 1.81 3.23
CA LEU A 118 -5.05 1.85 3.26
C LEU A 118 -5.67 0.45 3.28
N CYS A 119 -5.20 -0.47 2.43
CA CYS A 119 -5.65 -1.86 2.46
C CYS A 119 -5.38 -2.50 3.82
N TYR A 120 -4.21 -2.24 4.42
CA TYR A 120 -3.87 -2.74 5.74
C TYR A 120 -4.81 -2.19 6.84
N LYS A 121 -5.14 -0.90 6.82
CA LYS A 121 -6.11 -0.32 7.75
C LYS A 121 -7.47 -1.01 7.67
N ALA A 122 -7.96 -1.28 6.47
CA ALA A 122 -9.23 -1.96 6.29
C ALA A 122 -9.23 -3.37 6.88
N ILE A 123 -8.17 -4.14 6.65
CA ILE A 123 -8.03 -5.50 7.18
C ILE A 123 -7.98 -5.50 8.70
N ALA A 124 -7.24 -4.56 9.29
CA ALA A 124 -7.08 -4.47 10.75
C ALA A 124 -8.38 -4.06 11.48
N LEU A 125 -9.36 -3.50 10.76
CA LEU A 125 -10.70 -3.24 11.31
C LEU A 125 -11.57 -4.50 11.35
N GLN A 126 -11.20 -5.58 10.66
CA GLN A 126 -11.94 -6.84 10.71
C GLN A 126 -11.77 -7.51 12.08
N PRO A 127 -12.87 -7.77 12.81
CA PRO A 127 -12.79 -8.27 14.17
C PRO A 127 -12.17 -9.67 14.25
N ASN A 128 -11.17 -9.83 15.12
CA ASN A 128 -10.59 -11.08 15.63
C ASN A 128 -9.84 -12.02 14.66
N SER A 129 -9.91 -11.85 13.34
CA SER A 129 -9.21 -12.74 12.41
C SER A 129 -7.78 -12.27 12.10
N PHE A 130 -7.59 -10.99 11.82
CA PHE A 130 -6.30 -10.44 11.43
C PHE A 130 -5.20 -10.69 12.47
N HIS A 131 -5.42 -10.31 13.75
CA HIS A 131 -4.44 -10.50 14.82
C HIS A 131 -4.03 -11.98 15.03
N LYS A 132 -4.96 -12.92 14.82
CA LYS A 132 -4.65 -14.35 14.94
C LYS A 132 -3.81 -14.85 13.77
N LEU A 133 -4.06 -14.34 12.58
CA LEU A 133 -3.33 -14.73 11.38
C LEU A 133 -1.89 -14.23 11.44
N ILE A 134 -1.67 -12.95 11.77
CA ILE A 134 -0.32 -12.34 11.80
C ILE A 134 0.58 -12.82 12.94
N GLN A 135 0.05 -13.60 13.90
CA GLN A 135 0.89 -14.28 14.92
C GLN A 135 1.80 -15.34 14.31
N LYS A 136 1.41 -15.89 13.17
CA LYS A 136 2.19 -16.83 12.37
C LYS A 136 2.59 -16.16 11.08
N GLY A 137 3.63 -16.65 10.42
CA GLY A 137 4.03 -16.14 9.12
C GLY A 137 2.82 -15.99 8.17
N THR A 138 2.48 -14.76 7.82
CA THR A 138 1.32 -14.43 6.99
C THR A 138 1.72 -13.46 5.89
N LEU A 139 1.41 -13.81 4.65
CA LEU A 139 1.62 -12.96 3.49
C LEU A 139 0.32 -12.30 3.07
N LEU A 140 0.25 -10.98 3.17
CA LEU A 140 -0.84 -10.18 2.61
C LEU A 140 -0.50 -9.86 1.16
N VAL A 141 -1.42 -10.17 0.26
CA VAL A 141 -1.24 -10.07 -1.19
C VAL A 141 -2.37 -9.24 -1.78
N ASP A 142 -2.02 -8.11 -2.37
CA ASP A 142 -2.92 -7.27 -3.16
C ASP A 142 -2.54 -7.40 -4.64
N VAL A 143 -3.39 -8.06 -5.42
CA VAL A 143 -3.20 -8.23 -6.87
C VAL A 143 -3.99 -7.15 -7.58
N GLY A 144 -3.27 -6.11 -8.03
CA GLY A 144 -3.82 -5.08 -8.90
C GLY A 144 -3.66 -5.39 -10.39
N GLY A 145 -4.18 -4.51 -11.25
CA GLY A 145 -3.99 -4.63 -12.70
C GLY A 145 -2.53 -4.45 -13.13
N GLY A 146 -1.80 -3.52 -12.51
CA GLY A 146 -0.42 -3.17 -12.88
C GLY A 146 0.66 -3.80 -12.00
N SER A 147 0.37 -4.21 -10.77
CA SER A 147 1.37 -4.71 -9.83
C SER A 147 0.77 -5.63 -8.77
N ILE A 148 1.64 -6.43 -8.15
CA ILE A 148 1.36 -7.22 -6.95
C ILE A 148 2.04 -6.52 -5.78
N GLN A 149 1.30 -6.27 -4.71
CA GLN A 149 1.85 -5.74 -3.47
C GLN A 149 1.86 -6.82 -2.40
N LEU A 150 3.02 -7.06 -1.84
CA LEU A 150 3.27 -8.07 -0.82
C LEU A 150 3.60 -7.40 0.51
N SER A 151 3.01 -7.91 1.60
CA SER A 151 3.36 -7.49 2.97
C SER A 151 3.48 -8.74 3.84
N LEU A 152 4.67 -8.97 4.38
CA LEU A 152 4.99 -10.13 5.21
C LEU A 152 4.85 -9.76 6.68
N PHE A 153 4.04 -10.53 7.40
CA PHE A 153 3.85 -10.42 8.85
C PHE A 153 4.35 -11.68 9.55
N ASP A 154 4.99 -11.52 10.69
CA ASP A 154 5.30 -12.60 11.63
C ASP A 154 5.31 -12.08 13.07
N LYS A 155 4.84 -12.88 14.02
CA LYS A 155 4.80 -12.55 15.45
C LYS A 155 4.16 -11.20 15.75
N ASN A 156 3.05 -10.90 15.08
CA ASN A 156 2.29 -9.64 15.14
C ASN A 156 3.03 -8.39 14.61
N ASN A 157 4.15 -8.55 13.94
CA ASN A 157 4.90 -7.44 13.37
C ASN A 157 4.93 -7.52 11.84
N LEU A 158 4.88 -6.36 11.20
CA LEU A 158 5.19 -6.24 9.79
C LEU A 158 6.71 -6.34 9.60
N ILE A 159 7.14 -7.34 8.84
CA ILE A 159 8.57 -7.64 8.59
C ILE A 159 9.07 -6.85 7.39
N THR A 160 8.36 -6.94 6.27
CA THR A 160 8.73 -6.26 5.03
C THR A 160 7.53 -6.03 4.14
N THR A 161 7.69 -5.08 3.22
CA THR A 161 6.73 -4.84 2.15
C THR A 161 7.47 -4.76 0.82
N HIS A 162 6.88 -5.31 -0.24
CA HIS A 162 7.47 -5.29 -1.57
C HIS A 162 6.42 -5.07 -2.64
N ASN A 163 6.81 -4.41 -3.74
CA ASN A 163 5.97 -4.21 -4.91
C ASN A 163 6.63 -4.86 -6.11
N ILE A 164 5.89 -5.73 -6.79
CA ILE A 164 6.33 -6.38 -8.02
C ILE A 164 5.48 -5.81 -9.17
N LEU A 165 6.12 -5.27 -10.20
CA LEU A 165 5.44 -4.71 -11.38
C LEU A 165 4.91 -5.82 -12.29
N LEU A 166 4.01 -6.62 -11.73
CA LEU A 166 3.44 -7.81 -12.34
C LEU A 166 1.97 -7.95 -11.90
N GLY A 167 1.07 -7.20 -12.54
CA GLY A 167 -0.35 -7.25 -12.25
C GLY A 167 -1.14 -8.09 -13.25
N SER A 168 -2.41 -8.36 -12.94
CA SER A 168 -3.28 -9.21 -13.77
C SER A 168 -3.45 -8.71 -15.20
N LEU A 169 -3.53 -7.38 -15.43
CA LEU A 169 -3.59 -6.80 -16.77
C LEU A 169 -2.29 -6.98 -17.54
N ARG A 170 -1.13 -6.81 -16.90
CA ARG A 170 0.17 -7.01 -17.56
C ARG A 170 0.34 -8.46 -17.99
N ILE A 171 -0.07 -9.39 -17.17
CA ILE A 171 -0.04 -10.81 -17.50
C ILE A 171 -1.02 -11.12 -18.64
N GLN A 172 -2.20 -10.53 -18.63
CA GLN A 172 -3.17 -10.69 -19.71
C GLN A 172 -2.61 -10.16 -21.05
N GLU A 173 -2.04 -8.97 -21.07
CA GLU A 173 -1.39 -8.42 -22.27
C GLU A 173 -0.25 -9.35 -22.76
N PHE A 174 0.55 -9.88 -21.83
CA PHE A 174 1.59 -10.82 -22.19
C PHE A 174 1.02 -12.13 -22.78
N LEU A 175 -0.03 -12.69 -22.17
CA LEU A 175 -0.75 -13.86 -22.68
C LEU A 175 -1.32 -13.62 -24.09
N GLN A 176 -1.95 -12.47 -24.31
CA GLN A 176 -2.52 -12.11 -25.63
C GLN A 176 -1.45 -11.97 -26.71
N THR A 177 -0.31 -11.40 -26.38
CA THR A 177 0.80 -11.20 -27.33
C THR A 177 1.42 -12.54 -27.73
N MET A 178 1.40 -13.55 -26.87
CA MET A 178 2.00 -14.87 -27.11
C MET A 178 1.03 -15.88 -27.72
N GLN A 179 -0.27 -15.60 -27.77
CA GLN A 179 -1.25 -16.49 -28.40
C GLN A 179 -0.99 -16.62 -29.90
N GLY A 180 -0.50 -17.79 -30.30
CA GLY A 180 -0.21 -18.13 -31.70
C GLY A 180 1.26 -18.45 -32.02
N ASP A 181 2.20 -17.98 -31.19
CA ASP A 181 3.64 -18.14 -31.48
C ASP A 181 4.34 -19.21 -30.62
N VAL A 182 3.72 -19.64 -29.51
CA VAL A 182 4.35 -20.57 -28.55
C VAL A 182 3.39 -21.69 -28.15
N ILE A 183 3.83 -22.95 -28.33
CA ILE A 183 3.04 -24.16 -28.01
C ILE A 183 2.70 -24.27 -26.52
N ASN A 184 3.40 -23.54 -25.65
CA ASN A 184 3.27 -23.67 -24.20
C ASN A 184 3.37 -22.31 -23.48
N TYR A 185 2.57 -21.33 -23.95
CA TYR A 185 2.62 -19.96 -23.43
C TYR A 185 2.27 -19.84 -21.94
N GLN A 186 1.40 -20.70 -21.41
CA GLN A 186 1.06 -20.69 -19.99
C GLN A 186 2.27 -21.03 -19.09
N ASN A 187 3.10 -22.00 -19.50
CA ASN A 187 4.33 -22.32 -18.78
C ASN A 187 5.33 -21.16 -18.82
N LEU A 188 5.42 -20.44 -19.93
CA LEU A 188 6.30 -19.27 -20.03
C LEU A 188 5.88 -18.15 -19.09
N VAL A 189 4.56 -17.90 -18.98
CA VAL A 189 4.00 -16.94 -18.02
C VAL A 189 4.25 -17.40 -16.58
N HIS A 190 4.07 -18.67 -16.31
CA HIS A 190 4.38 -19.27 -15.00
C HIS A 190 5.84 -19.04 -14.62
N GLU A 191 6.79 -19.34 -15.51
CA GLU A 191 8.22 -19.09 -15.29
C GLU A 191 8.51 -17.59 -15.05
N TYR A 192 7.87 -16.70 -15.78
CA TYR A 192 8.04 -15.26 -15.60
C TYR A 192 7.56 -14.78 -14.22
N ILE A 193 6.39 -15.25 -13.77
CA ILE A 193 5.84 -14.96 -12.45
C ILE A 193 6.75 -15.57 -11.37
N SER A 194 7.10 -16.85 -11.52
CA SER A 194 7.94 -17.60 -10.58
C SER A 194 9.28 -16.92 -10.36
N ASN A 195 9.98 -16.50 -11.44
CA ASN A 195 11.26 -15.80 -11.32
C ASN A 195 11.16 -14.50 -10.51
N SER A 196 10.08 -13.75 -10.69
CA SER A 196 9.83 -12.50 -9.95
C SER A 196 9.57 -12.77 -8.46
N LEU A 197 8.75 -13.77 -8.15
CA LEU A 197 8.43 -14.18 -6.77
C LEU A 197 9.60 -14.87 -6.08
N HIS A 198 10.39 -15.68 -6.81
CA HIS A 198 11.56 -16.37 -6.27
C HIS A 198 12.61 -15.39 -5.73
N THR A 199 12.79 -14.25 -6.38
CA THR A 199 13.66 -13.18 -5.85
C THR A 199 13.14 -12.67 -4.51
N PHE A 200 11.83 -12.45 -4.38
CA PHE A 200 11.22 -12.06 -3.11
C PHE A 200 11.37 -13.17 -2.06
N SER A 201 11.10 -14.41 -2.43
CA SER A 201 11.24 -15.59 -1.55
C SER A 201 12.66 -15.70 -0.99
N LYS A 202 13.68 -15.63 -1.84
CA LYS A 202 15.09 -15.65 -1.43
C LYS A 202 15.48 -14.53 -0.47
N LEU A 203 14.94 -13.34 -0.66
CA LEU A 203 15.34 -12.17 0.12
C LEU A 203 14.62 -12.09 1.47
N TYR A 204 13.39 -12.60 1.56
CA TYR A 204 12.51 -12.29 2.68
C TYR A 204 11.84 -13.49 3.36
N LEU A 205 11.75 -14.65 2.69
CA LEU A 205 11.06 -15.83 3.24
C LEU A 205 11.99 -16.87 3.87
N GLN A 206 13.33 -16.75 3.75
CA GLN A 206 14.28 -17.75 4.28
C GLN A 206 14.13 -17.97 5.79
N ASP A 207 13.83 -16.91 6.55
CA ASP A 207 13.72 -16.95 8.01
C ASP A 207 12.24 -16.91 8.49
N CYS A 208 11.29 -16.94 7.58
CA CYS A 208 9.86 -16.81 7.90
C CYS A 208 9.04 -17.88 7.18
N ASN A 209 8.47 -18.81 7.94
CA ASN A 209 7.58 -19.82 7.40
C ASN A 209 6.17 -19.23 7.22
N VAL A 210 5.81 -18.90 5.98
CA VAL A 210 4.49 -18.37 5.63
C VAL A 210 3.45 -19.49 5.66
N ARG A 211 2.54 -19.41 6.63
CA ARG A 211 1.45 -20.39 6.83
C ARG A 211 0.11 -19.93 6.27
N ASN A 212 -0.09 -18.63 6.14
CA ASN A 212 -1.35 -18.05 5.70
C ASN A 212 -1.13 -17.02 4.61
N ILE A 213 -2.07 -16.93 3.68
CA ILE A 213 -2.19 -15.84 2.70
C ILE A 213 -3.45 -15.04 3.04
N ILE A 214 -3.37 -13.73 3.03
CA ILE A 214 -4.52 -12.81 3.05
C ILE A 214 -4.61 -12.19 1.66
N ALA A 215 -5.63 -12.54 0.92
CA ALA A 215 -5.87 -11.99 -0.41
C ALA A 215 -6.74 -10.73 -0.33
N VAL A 216 -6.35 -9.69 -1.08
CA VAL A 216 -7.01 -8.37 -1.13
C VAL A 216 -7.16 -7.93 -2.58
N GLY A 217 -8.13 -7.08 -2.85
CA GLY A 217 -8.32 -6.43 -4.15
C GLY A 217 -9.64 -6.77 -4.84
N ASN A 218 -10.01 -5.94 -5.82
CA ASN A 218 -11.30 -6.03 -6.51
C ASN A 218 -11.49 -7.34 -7.30
N GLN A 219 -10.39 -7.93 -7.80
CA GLN A 219 -10.42 -9.17 -8.57
C GLN A 219 -10.94 -10.37 -7.77
N LEU A 220 -10.76 -10.34 -6.44
CA LEU A 220 -11.20 -11.42 -5.56
C LEU A 220 -12.72 -11.63 -5.54
N GLN A 221 -13.51 -10.60 -5.82
CA GLN A 221 -14.98 -10.76 -5.89
C GLN A 221 -15.38 -11.76 -6.98
N THR A 222 -14.67 -11.77 -8.10
CA THR A 222 -14.91 -12.74 -9.18
C THR A 222 -14.48 -14.14 -8.75
N PHE A 223 -13.35 -14.27 -8.04
CA PHE A 223 -12.94 -15.54 -7.45
C PHE A 223 -13.95 -16.09 -6.46
N VAL A 224 -14.41 -15.27 -5.52
CA VAL A 224 -15.43 -15.66 -4.54
C VAL A 224 -16.69 -16.11 -5.26
N LYS A 225 -17.10 -15.39 -6.32
CA LYS A 225 -18.27 -15.76 -7.12
C LYS A 225 -18.11 -17.14 -7.77
N TYR A 226 -16.93 -17.43 -8.34
CA TYR A 226 -16.60 -18.74 -8.92
C TYR A 226 -16.67 -19.84 -7.85
N LEU A 227 -16.01 -19.65 -6.71
CA LEU A 227 -16.02 -20.61 -5.61
C LEU A 227 -17.40 -20.92 -5.06
N VAL A 228 -18.25 -19.89 -4.93
CA VAL A 228 -19.65 -20.06 -4.47
C VAL A 228 -20.48 -20.82 -5.51
N THR A 229 -20.32 -20.52 -6.81
CA THR A 229 -21.06 -21.16 -7.89
C THR A 229 -20.74 -22.64 -7.98
N HIS A 230 -19.48 -23.02 -7.76
CA HIS A 230 -19.02 -24.41 -7.87
C HIS A 230 -18.90 -25.16 -6.53
N HIS A 231 -19.38 -24.56 -5.44
CA HIS A 231 -19.33 -25.17 -4.10
C HIS A 231 -17.92 -25.55 -3.63
N PHE A 232 -16.88 -24.85 -4.13
CA PHE A 232 -15.52 -25.01 -3.64
C PHE A 232 -15.36 -24.33 -2.28
N GLY A 233 -14.64 -24.99 -1.36
CA GLY A 233 -14.26 -24.42 -0.08
C GLY A 233 -15.35 -24.37 0.98
N ASN A 234 -14.96 -24.03 2.21
CA ASN A 234 -15.85 -23.78 3.33
C ASN A 234 -16.49 -22.38 3.27
N LEU A 235 -16.87 -21.94 2.07
CA LEU A 235 -17.57 -20.67 1.86
C LEU A 235 -19.02 -20.80 2.38
N GLN A 236 -19.17 -20.77 3.70
CA GLN A 236 -20.49 -20.71 4.30
C GLN A 236 -21.08 -19.30 4.17
N PRO A 237 -22.33 -19.16 3.74
CA PRO A 237 -23.01 -17.90 3.92
C PRO A 237 -22.96 -17.56 5.42
N VAL A 238 -22.55 -16.34 5.71
CA VAL A 238 -22.43 -15.67 7.01
C VAL A 238 -22.87 -16.54 8.18
N ASP A 239 -21.94 -16.88 9.10
CA ASP A 239 -22.32 -17.58 10.31
C ASP A 239 -23.36 -16.75 11.11
N SER A 240 -24.05 -17.35 12.06
CA SER A 240 -25.07 -16.70 12.89
C SER A 240 -24.54 -15.50 13.73
N LYS A 241 -23.23 -15.18 13.61
CA LYS A 241 -22.54 -14.03 14.22
C LYS A 241 -22.03 -13.02 13.18
N GLY A 242 -22.37 -13.17 11.90
CA GLY A 242 -21.96 -12.26 10.84
C GLY A 242 -20.52 -12.45 10.32
N ASN A 243 -19.81 -13.51 10.72
CA ASN A 243 -18.47 -13.79 10.23
C ASN A 243 -18.53 -14.64 8.95
N LYS A 244 -18.08 -14.08 7.85
CA LYS A 244 -17.82 -14.84 6.63
C LYS A 244 -16.59 -15.71 6.83
N LYS A 245 -16.69 -17.01 6.65
CA LYS A 245 -15.53 -17.92 6.51
C LYS A 245 -15.13 -18.02 5.04
N ASP A 246 -14.60 -16.95 4.50
CA ASP A 246 -14.13 -16.91 3.12
C ASP A 246 -12.68 -17.36 3.06
N SER A 247 -12.40 -18.63 3.31
CA SER A 247 -11.05 -19.20 3.20
C SER A 247 -11.02 -20.46 2.35
N VAL A 248 -9.97 -20.60 1.58
CA VAL A 248 -9.69 -21.74 0.71
C VAL A 248 -8.40 -22.39 1.17
N ASN A 249 -8.37 -23.71 1.33
CA ASN A 249 -7.13 -24.42 1.59
C ASN A 249 -6.35 -24.64 0.29
N ARG A 250 -5.07 -25.07 0.40
CA ARG A 250 -4.19 -25.27 -0.74
C ARG A 250 -4.78 -26.23 -1.78
N GLN A 251 -5.32 -27.36 -1.35
CA GLN A 251 -5.88 -28.35 -2.27
C GLN A 251 -7.11 -27.83 -3.00
N GLU A 252 -8.01 -27.19 -2.29
CA GLU A 252 -9.21 -26.52 -2.89
C GLU A 252 -8.79 -25.46 -3.90
N TYR A 253 -7.69 -24.74 -3.63
CA TYR A 253 -7.16 -23.75 -4.54
C TYR A 253 -6.57 -24.37 -5.81
N GLU A 254 -5.85 -25.47 -5.70
CA GLU A 254 -5.31 -26.21 -6.87
C GLU A 254 -6.43 -26.72 -7.78
N GLU A 255 -7.50 -27.25 -7.20
CA GLU A 255 -8.69 -27.66 -7.96
C GLU A 255 -9.34 -26.49 -8.67
N LEU A 256 -9.48 -25.32 -8.00
CA LEU A 256 -9.95 -24.07 -8.57
C LEU A 256 -9.07 -23.60 -9.73
N TYR A 257 -7.75 -23.56 -9.52
CA TYR A 257 -6.79 -23.12 -10.53
C TYR A 257 -6.87 -24.00 -11.79
N HIS A 258 -6.91 -25.32 -11.60
CA HIS A 258 -7.06 -26.26 -12.72
C HIS A 258 -8.37 -26.04 -13.50
N ALA A 259 -9.46 -25.83 -12.80
CA ALA A 259 -10.76 -25.58 -13.43
C ALA A 259 -10.74 -24.27 -14.25
N ILE A 260 -10.22 -23.17 -13.70
CA ILE A 260 -10.11 -21.88 -14.41
C ILE A 260 -9.15 -21.99 -15.60
N SER A 261 -8.03 -22.71 -15.47
CA SER A 261 -7.01 -22.81 -16.53
C SER A 261 -7.47 -23.61 -17.75
N THR A 262 -8.50 -24.43 -17.62
CA THR A 262 -9.05 -25.27 -18.72
C THR A 262 -10.27 -24.66 -19.40
N GLN A 263 -10.84 -23.58 -18.87
CA GLN A 263 -12.04 -22.93 -19.43
C GLN A 263 -11.68 -21.70 -20.26
N ALA A 264 -12.46 -21.44 -21.31
CA ALA A 264 -12.34 -20.21 -22.08
C ALA A 264 -12.95 -19.02 -21.31
N PRO A 265 -12.39 -17.79 -21.45
CA PRO A 265 -12.93 -16.60 -20.78
C PRO A 265 -14.43 -16.35 -21.08
N ASP A 266 -14.88 -16.60 -22.31
CA ASP A 266 -16.27 -16.42 -22.73
C ASP A 266 -17.22 -17.39 -22.01
N ASP A 267 -16.77 -18.61 -21.75
CA ASP A 267 -17.53 -19.60 -20.99
C ASP A 267 -17.64 -19.20 -19.53
N LEU A 268 -16.52 -18.77 -18.94
CA LEU A 268 -16.48 -18.22 -17.58
C LEU A 268 -17.37 -16.97 -17.43
N ALA A 269 -17.37 -16.07 -18.42
CA ALA A 269 -18.21 -14.87 -18.42
C ALA A 269 -19.69 -15.23 -18.38
N ARG A 270 -20.12 -16.20 -19.21
CA ARG A 270 -21.51 -16.69 -19.25
C ARG A 270 -21.91 -17.40 -17.97
N GLU A 271 -21.07 -18.31 -17.49
CA GLU A 271 -21.32 -19.11 -16.30
C GLU A 271 -21.47 -18.25 -15.04
N LEU A 272 -20.53 -17.32 -14.86
CA LEU A 272 -20.51 -16.43 -13.69
C LEU A 272 -21.42 -15.20 -13.86
N SER A 273 -22.05 -14.99 -15.02
CA SER A 273 -22.80 -13.78 -15.33
C SER A 273 -22.00 -12.52 -15.01
N ILE A 274 -20.78 -12.42 -15.56
CA ILE A 274 -19.86 -11.28 -15.45
C ILE A 274 -19.52 -10.79 -16.85
N SER A 275 -18.88 -9.60 -16.95
CA SER A 275 -18.38 -9.12 -18.24
C SER A 275 -17.17 -9.96 -18.71
N GLU A 276 -16.99 -10.09 -20.03
CA GLU A 276 -15.84 -10.75 -20.64
C GLU A 276 -14.52 -10.19 -20.12
N ASP A 277 -14.42 -8.86 -20.00
CA ASP A 277 -13.26 -8.18 -19.42
C ASP A 277 -12.87 -8.68 -18.03
N LYS A 278 -13.86 -8.99 -17.17
CA LYS A 278 -13.59 -9.54 -15.83
C LYS A 278 -13.19 -11.01 -15.89
N ALA A 279 -13.79 -11.77 -16.80
CA ALA A 279 -13.46 -13.17 -17.00
C ALA A 279 -12.01 -13.35 -17.52
N GLU A 280 -11.57 -12.48 -18.44
CA GLU A 280 -10.21 -12.48 -18.99
C GLU A 280 -9.13 -12.27 -17.92
N LEU A 281 -9.43 -11.55 -16.82
CA LEU A 281 -8.51 -11.31 -15.72
C LEU A 281 -8.48 -12.43 -14.68
N LEU A 282 -9.39 -13.40 -14.78
CA LEU A 282 -9.51 -14.46 -13.79
C LEU A 282 -8.30 -15.41 -13.82
N LEU A 283 -7.92 -15.89 -15.00
CA LEU A 283 -6.76 -16.76 -15.17
C LEU A 283 -5.44 -16.08 -14.77
N PRO A 284 -5.11 -14.84 -15.23
CA PRO A 284 -3.91 -14.14 -14.76
C PRO A 284 -3.85 -13.98 -13.24
N THR A 285 -4.98 -13.67 -12.60
CA THR A 285 -5.06 -13.55 -11.15
C THR A 285 -4.84 -14.90 -10.47
N ALA A 286 -5.44 -15.98 -11.00
CA ALA A 286 -5.24 -17.34 -10.52
C ALA A 286 -3.78 -17.79 -10.63
N MET A 287 -3.11 -17.51 -11.74
CA MET A 287 -1.70 -17.82 -11.92
C MET A 287 -0.80 -17.14 -10.88
N ILE A 288 -1.07 -15.88 -10.53
CA ILE A 288 -0.31 -15.16 -9.50
C ILE A 288 -0.44 -15.88 -8.15
N TYR A 289 -1.65 -16.17 -7.69
CA TYR A 289 -1.85 -16.84 -6.39
C TYR A 289 -1.34 -18.27 -6.39
N HIS A 290 -1.41 -19.00 -7.50
CA HIS A 290 -0.84 -20.34 -7.65
C HIS A 290 0.67 -20.30 -7.42
N ASN A 291 1.40 -19.41 -8.08
CA ASN A 291 2.84 -19.24 -7.87
C ASN A 291 3.19 -18.80 -6.43
N ILE A 292 2.35 -17.99 -5.78
CA ILE A 292 2.56 -17.61 -4.38
C ILE A 292 2.40 -18.83 -3.46
N PHE A 293 1.44 -19.72 -3.73
CA PHE A 293 1.33 -20.98 -3.00
C PHE A 293 2.53 -21.88 -3.21
N GLU A 294 3.10 -21.94 -4.42
CA GLU A 294 4.31 -22.72 -4.69
C GLU A 294 5.55 -22.20 -3.96
N GLU A 295 5.72 -20.88 -3.91
CA GLU A 295 6.86 -20.23 -3.24
C GLU A 295 6.71 -20.15 -1.71
N THR A 296 5.62 -20.64 -1.13
CA THR A 296 5.34 -20.58 0.31
C THR A 296 4.85 -21.91 0.85
N ASP A 297 4.92 -22.09 2.19
CA ASP A 297 4.29 -23.21 2.90
C ASP A 297 2.85 -22.90 3.34
N ALA A 298 2.18 -21.98 2.64
CA ALA A 298 0.83 -21.57 3.01
C ALA A 298 -0.15 -22.73 2.89
N GLU A 299 -0.93 -22.92 3.95
CA GLU A 299 -1.97 -23.94 4.04
C GLU A 299 -3.34 -23.39 3.67
N PHE A 300 -3.54 -22.08 3.91
CA PHE A 300 -4.83 -21.41 3.71
C PHE A 300 -4.64 -20.03 3.07
N MET A 301 -5.61 -19.67 2.23
CA MET A 301 -5.80 -18.31 1.71
C MET A 301 -7.14 -17.76 2.20
N TRP A 302 -7.09 -16.66 2.93
CA TRP A 302 -8.27 -15.90 3.32
C TRP A 302 -8.63 -14.87 2.25
N LEU A 303 -9.83 -15.00 1.70
CA LEU A 303 -10.41 -14.06 0.73
C LEU A 303 -11.11 -12.95 1.51
N SER A 304 -10.40 -11.88 1.79
CA SER A 304 -10.87 -10.84 2.73
C SER A 304 -12.10 -10.05 2.23
N GLY A 305 -12.33 -10.04 0.93
CA GLY A 305 -13.36 -9.18 0.30
C GLY A 305 -13.08 -7.68 0.40
N ILE A 306 -11.94 -7.31 0.96
CA ILE A 306 -11.53 -5.93 1.22
C ILE A 306 -10.96 -5.29 -0.03
N THR A 307 -11.29 -4.02 -0.22
CA THR A 307 -10.79 -3.18 -1.30
C THR A 307 -10.13 -1.92 -0.75
N ILE A 308 -9.48 -1.16 -1.60
CA ILE A 308 -8.89 0.12 -1.22
C ILE A 308 -9.94 1.14 -0.75
N CYS A 309 -11.18 1.06 -1.26
CA CYS A 309 -12.29 1.91 -0.81
C CYS A 309 -12.61 1.70 0.67
N ASP A 310 -12.53 0.44 1.15
CA ASP A 310 -12.73 0.14 2.57
C ASP A 310 -11.61 0.76 3.41
N GLY A 311 -10.37 0.78 2.89
CA GLY A 311 -9.25 1.47 3.50
C GLY A 311 -9.42 2.98 3.59
N MET A 312 -9.98 3.60 2.54
CA MET A 312 -10.29 5.04 2.54
C MET A 312 -11.36 5.37 3.58
N ALA A 313 -12.40 4.53 3.70
CA ALA A 313 -13.45 4.70 4.69
C ALA A 313 -12.92 4.50 6.11
N ALA A 314 -12.01 3.55 6.32
CA ALA A 314 -11.33 3.32 7.60
C ALA A 314 -10.46 4.51 8.01
N ASP A 315 -9.66 5.03 7.08
CA ASP A 315 -8.82 6.21 7.29
C ASP A 315 -9.64 7.46 7.63
N PHE A 316 -10.73 7.69 6.90
CA PHE A 316 -11.65 8.79 7.18
C PHE A 316 -12.31 8.64 8.56
N ALA A 317 -12.76 7.45 8.92
CA ALA A 317 -13.40 7.18 10.20
C ALA A 317 -12.42 7.39 11.38
N GLU A 318 -11.16 7.02 11.23
CA GLU A 318 -10.09 7.28 12.20
C GLU A 318 -9.82 8.80 12.33
N CYS A 319 -9.66 9.49 11.21
CA CYS A 319 -9.42 10.95 11.18
C CYS A 319 -10.54 11.75 11.85
N LYS A 320 -11.79 11.30 11.76
CA LYS A 320 -12.95 11.93 12.42
C LYS A 320 -13.19 11.42 13.85
N GLU A 321 -12.29 10.61 14.41
CA GLU A 321 -12.40 9.99 15.73
C GLU A 321 -13.69 9.18 15.94
N HIS A 322 -14.23 8.62 14.85
CA HIS A 322 -15.38 7.72 14.92
C HIS A 322 -14.97 6.31 15.35
N ILE A 323 -13.76 5.91 15.00
CA ILE A 323 -13.18 4.59 15.29
C ILE A 323 -11.79 4.78 15.86
N VAL A 324 -11.43 3.99 16.86
CA VAL A 324 -10.06 3.86 17.35
C VAL A 324 -9.52 2.55 16.78
N PRO A 325 -8.42 2.57 15.99
CA PRO A 325 -7.82 1.35 15.51
C PRO A 325 -7.45 0.41 16.65
N ALA A 326 -7.75 -0.87 16.49
CA ALA A 326 -7.34 -1.90 17.45
C ALA A 326 -5.82 -2.18 17.37
N HIS A 327 -5.17 -1.74 16.29
CA HIS A 327 -3.74 -1.95 16.04
C HIS A 327 -3.03 -0.59 15.85
N PRO A 328 -1.91 -0.34 16.56
CA PRO A 328 -1.14 0.90 16.45
C PRO A 328 -0.25 0.86 15.19
N PHE A 329 -0.78 1.34 14.07
CA PHE A 329 -0.06 1.35 12.78
C PHE A 329 1.28 2.08 12.78
N SER A 330 1.47 3.06 13.67
CA SER A 330 2.77 3.72 13.85
C SER A 330 3.86 2.75 14.26
N ASP A 331 3.51 1.73 15.04
CA ASP A 331 4.46 0.75 15.54
C ASP A 331 4.93 -0.19 14.42
N ASP A 332 4.04 -0.49 13.45
CA ASP A 332 4.43 -1.24 12.25
C ASP A 332 5.40 -0.47 11.37
N ILE A 333 5.16 0.83 11.16
CA ILE A 333 6.06 1.68 10.39
C ILE A 333 7.45 1.72 11.05
N ILE A 334 7.50 1.83 12.36
CA ILE A 334 8.73 1.80 13.15
C ILE A 334 9.39 0.41 13.06
N SER A 335 8.60 -0.67 13.19
CA SER A 335 9.09 -2.05 13.08
C SER A 335 9.76 -2.31 11.73
N VAL A 336 9.12 -1.94 10.63
CA VAL A 336 9.69 -2.05 9.27
C VAL A 336 10.96 -1.22 9.13
N SER A 337 10.97 0.00 9.69
CA SER A 337 12.17 0.85 9.66
C SER A 337 13.34 0.21 10.41
N ARG A 338 13.09 -0.44 11.56
CA ARG A 338 14.10 -1.18 12.31
C ARG A 338 14.61 -2.39 11.55
N LYS A 339 13.71 -3.17 10.92
CA LYS A 339 14.09 -4.31 10.08
C LYS A 339 14.95 -3.88 8.88
N LEU A 340 14.63 -2.72 8.31
CA LEU A 340 15.44 -2.13 7.26
C LEU A 340 16.85 -1.76 7.77
N ALA A 341 16.95 -1.13 8.95
CA ALA A 341 18.23 -0.83 9.58
C ALA A 341 19.04 -2.09 9.90
N GLU A 342 18.40 -3.15 10.42
CA GLU A 342 19.05 -4.46 10.64
C GLU A 342 19.60 -5.04 9.33
N ARG A 343 18.81 -5.00 8.25
CA ARG A 343 19.22 -5.47 6.91
C ARG A 343 20.47 -4.76 6.38
N PHE A 344 20.62 -3.47 6.67
CA PHE A 344 21.78 -2.67 6.33
C PHE A 344 22.85 -2.67 7.43
N CYS A 345 22.82 -3.65 8.33
CA CYS A 345 23.83 -3.88 9.36
C CYS A 345 24.13 -2.63 10.20
N CYS A 346 23.14 -1.79 10.46
CA CYS A 346 23.31 -0.60 11.27
C CYS A 346 23.61 -0.96 12.74
N ASP A 347 24.40 -0.13 13.43
CA ASP A 347 24.64 -0.25 14.86
C ASP A 347 23.37 0.03 15.67
N THR A 348 22.77 -1.02 16.20
CA THR A 348 21.47 -0.95 16.88
C THR A 348 21.50 -0.16 18.17
N GLU A 349 22.63 -0.19 18.92
CA GLU A 349 22.78 0.56 20.17
C GLU A 349 22.90 2.07 19.90
N HIS A 350 23.70 2.43 18.90
CA HIS A 350 23.80 3.81 18.44
C HIS A 350 22.47 4.36 17.95
N ILE A 351 21.78 3.63 17.05
CA ILE A 351 20.45 4.01 16.54
C ILE A 351 19.48 4.24 17.70
N HIS A 352 19.42 3.33 18.65
CA HIS A 352 18.53 3.43 19.80
C HIS A 352 18.81 4.69 20.65
N GLN A 353 20.08 4.99 20.87
CA GLN A 353 20.49 6.19 21.61
C GLN A 353 20.14 7.48 20.86
N VAL A 354 20.41 7.53 19.55
CA VAL A 354 20.08 8.69 18.69
C VAL A 354 18.56 8.88 18.61
N GLU A 355 17.80 7.80 18.48
CA GLU A 355 16.33 7.85 18.49
C GLU A 355 15.79 8.46 19.79
N ILE A 356 16.25 7.98 20.95
CA ILE A 356 15.83 8.53 22.26
C ILE A 356 16.20 10.01 22.37
N ALA A 357 17.39 10.38 21.94
CA ALA A 357 17.86 11.76 22.00
C ALA A 357 17.01 12.66 21.08
N ALA A 358 16.80 12.25 19.83
CA ALA A 358 16.01 13.00 18.85
C ALA A 358 14.57 13.22 19.33
N LEU A 359 13.92 12.17 19.88
CA LEU A 359 12.55 12.27 20.36
C LEU A 359 12.41 13.15 21.60
N LYS A 360 13.36 13.10 22.55
CA LYS A 360 13.40 14.02 23.71
C LYS A 360 13.58 15.47 23.29
N LEU A 361 14.48 15.74 22.36
CA LEU A 361 14.71 17.07 21.77
C LEU A 361 13.44 17.56 21.05
N PHE A 362 12.84 16.71 20.22
CA PHE A 362 11.61 17.03 19.51
C PHE A 362 10.47 17.41 20.47
N ASP A 363 10.20 16.57 21.47
CA ASP A 363 9.09 16.76 22.40
C ASP A 363 9.26 18.06 23.22
N ALA A 364 10.49 18.45 23.57
CA ALA A 364 10.79 19.73 24.22
C ALA A 364 10.60 20.95 23.30
N LEU A 365 10.89 20.81 22.00
CA LEU A 365 10.85 21.89 21.03
C LEU A 365 9.53 21.99 20.24
N ARG A 366 8.70 20.95 20.27
CA ARG A 366 7.52 20.78 19.43
C ARG A 366 6.57 21.98 19.42
N LYS A 367 6.18 22.44 20.61
CA LYS A 367 5.23 23.56 20.75
C LYS A 367 5.76 24.87 20.17
N ALA A 368 7.06 25.15 20.40
CA ALA A 368 7.71 26.36 19.91
C ALA A 368 7.92 26.36 18.38
N ASN A 369 8.04 25.19 17.79
CA ASN A 369 8.33 25.04 16.36
C ASN A 369 7.11 24.65 15.53
N HIS A 370 5.90 24.58 16.13
CA HIS A 370 4.65 24.18 15.47
C HIS A 370 4.75 22.82 14.75
N LEU A 371 5.50 21.87 15.33
CA LEU A 371 5.65 20.53 14.78
C LEU A 371 4.51 19.61 15.22
N THR A 372 4.10 18.71 14.34
CA THR A 372 2.96 17.81 14.52
C THR A 372 3.37 16.44 15.07
N LYS A 373 2.40 15.59 15.42
CA LYS A 373 2.66 14.19 15.78
C LYS A 373 3.25 13.41 14.60
N LYS A 374 2.84 13.75 13.37
CA LYS A 374 3.36 13.11 12.16
C LYS A 374 4.83 13.48 11.92
N ASP A 375 5.22 14.72 12.15
CA ASP A 375 6.63 15.15 12.06
C ASP A 375 7.51 14.41 13.07
N ARG A 376 6.96 14.05 14.25
CA ARG A 376 7.64 13.22 15.24
C ARG A 376 7.93 11.82 14.70
N LEU A 377 6.97 11.21 14.00
CA LEU A 377 7.15 9.91 13.36
C LEU A 377 8.20 9.97 12.24
N LEU A 378 8.17 11.02 11.40
CA LEU A 378 9.17 11.20 10.34
C LEU A 378 10.59 11.34 10.91
N LEU A 379 10.75 12.09 12.01
CA LEU A 379 12.02 12.21 12.71
C LEU A 379 12.48 10.87 13.31
N GLN A 380 11.56 10.11 13.89
CA GLN A 380 11.85 8.79 14.46
C GLN A 380 12.36 7.83 13.39
N ILE A 381 11.71 7.78 12.23
CA ILE A 381 12.15 6.99 11.08
C ILE A 381 13.53 7.46 10.61
N ALA A 382 13.73 8.77 10.51
CA ALA A 382 15.03 9.33 10.12
C ALA A 382 16.13 8.93 11.11
N ALA A 383 15.86 8.97 12.42
CA ALA A 383 16.81 8.55 13.45
C ALA A 383 17.16 7.06 13.39
N ILE A 384 16.19 6.20 13.01
CA ILE A 384 16.42 4.76 12.83
C ILE A 384 17.29 4.49 11.58
N LEU A 385 17.09 5.24 10.50
CA LEU A 385 17.69 4.95 9.19
C LEU A 385 18.92 5.81 8.84
N HIS A 386 19.30 6.77 9.69
CA HIS A 386 20.33 7.77 9.35
C HIS A 386 21.69 7.16 9.00
N ASN A 387 22.01 6.00 9.55
CA ASN A 387 23.31 5.35 9.39
C ASN A 387 23.30 4.15 8.41
N CYS A 388 22.18 3.89 7.69
CA CYS A 388 22.10 2.77 6.74
C CYS A 388 23.13 2.86 5.61
N GLY A 389 23.54 4.06 5.23
CA GLY A 389 24.53 4.31 4.18
C GLY A 389 25.93 3.79 4.50
N SER A 390 26.26 3.55 5.76
CA SER A 390 27.54 2.96 6.18
C SER A 390 27.77 1.57 5.57
N PHE A 391 26.68 0.84 5.25
CA PHE A 391 26.74 -0.44 4.56
C PHE A 391 27.37 -0.35 3.16
N LEU A 392 27.18 0.76 2.47
CA LEU A 392 27.74 1.01 1.13
C LEU A 392 29.13 1.62 1.19
N ASN A 393 29.30 2.69 1.97
CA ASN A 393 30.57 3.41 2.11
C ASN A 393 30.56 4.27 3.39
N LEU A 394 31.67 4.29 4.10
CA LEU A 394 31.84 5.05 5.33
C LEU A 394 32.10 6.55 5.10
N ASN A 395 32.48 6.96 3.89
CA ASN A 395 32.82 8.37 3.62
C ASN A 395 31.60 9.26 3.38
N ASP A 396 30.53 8.73 2.80
CA ASP A 396 29.34 9.50 2.40
C ASP A 396 28.05 8.90 2.98
N ILE A 397 28.05 8.64 4.29
CA ILE A 397 26.98 7.92 4.97
C ILE A 397 25.61 8.61 4.73
N GLY A 398 25.54 9.93 4.87
CA GLY A 398 24.29 10.68 4.68
C GLY A 398 23.73 10.57 3.27
N GLU A 399 24.57 10.74 2.24
CA GLU A 399 24.19 10.61 0.83
C GLU A 399 23.77 9.16 0.47
N ASN A 400 24.51 8.18 0.99
CA ASN A 400 24.19 6.78 0.76
C ASN A 400 22.90 6.35 1.49
N SER A 401 22.67 6.83 2.71
CA SER A 401 21.40 6.62 3.44
C SER A 401 20.23 7.27 2.71
N TYR A 402 20.43 8.47 2.15
CA TYR A 402 19.43 9.12 1.28
C TYR A 402 19.06 8.23 0.10
N LYS A 403 20.03 7.67 -0.64
CA LYS A 403 19.79 6.76 -1.77
C LYS A 403 19.02 5.50 -1.34
N ILE A 404 19.38 4.90 -0.22
CA ILE A 404 18.69 3.74 0.34
C ILE A 404 17.24 4.10 0.65
N VAL A 405 16.98 5.17 1.39
CA VAL A 405 15.63 5.57 1.80
C VAL A 405 14.76 5.96 0.60
N THR A 406 15.30 6.68 -0.38
CA THR A 406 14.56 7.06 -1.59
C THR A 406 14.22 5.86 -2.48
N SER A 407 15.06 4.82 -2.49
CA SER A 407 14.87 3.59 -3.27
C SER A 407 14.02 2.53 -2.54
N THR A 408 13.73 2.75 -1.25
CA THR A 408 12.98 1.78 -0.43
C THR A 408 11.58 2.28 -0.18
N GLU A 409 10.59 1.39 -0.23
CA GLU A 409 9.23 1.71 0.16
C GLU A 409 9.05 1.52 1.66
N ILE A 410 8.63 2.58 2.36
CA ILE A 410 8.27 2.53 3.78
C ILE A 410 6.75 2.67 3.87
N ILE A 411 6.10 1.63 4.38
CA ILE A 411 4.64 1.60 4.49
C ILE A 411 4.12 2.83 5.25
N GLY A 412 2.99 3.37 4.82
CA GLY A 412 2.34 4.51 5.48
C GLY A 412 2.96 5.88 5.19
N LEU A 413 4.08 5.93 4.47
CA LEU A 413 4.64 7.18 3.99
C LEU A 413 4.25 7.46 2.54
N SER A 414 3.79 8.68 2.28
CA SER A 414 3.69 9.18 0.92
C SER A 414 5.08 9.37 0.30
N HIS A 415 5.12 9.52 -1.03
CA HIS A 415 6.40 9.84 -1.70
C HIS A 415 7.05 11.08 -1.08
N GLN A 416 6.29 12.16 -0.87
CA GLN A 416 6.78 13.41 -0.30
C GLN A 416 7.30 13.25 1.12
N GLU A 417 6.62 12.47 1.96
CA GLU A 417 7.07 12.21 3.33
C GLU A 417 8.34 11.37 3.38
N ARG A 418 8.46 10.39 2.49
CA ARG A 418 9.69 9.62 2.33
C ARG A 418 10.85 10.51 1.87
N MET A 419 10.59 11.44 0.94
CA MET A 419 11.58 12.44 0.53
C MET A 419 11.99 13.36 1.68
N ILE A 420 11.04 13.80 2.53
CA ILE A 420 11.36 14.57 3.74
C ILE A 420 12.30 13.78 4.66
N VAL A 421 11.98 12.51 4.96
CA VAL A 421 12.84 11.63 5.77
C VAL A 421 14.25 11.50 5.15
N ALA A 422 14.31 11.25 3.85
CA ALA A 422 15.56 11.07 3.12
C ALA A 422 16.42 12.34 3.17
N TYR A 423 15.82 13.53 3.00
CA TYR A 423 16.53 14.80 3.08
C TYR A 423 16.97 15.13 4.50
N VAL A 424 16.17 14.82 5.51
CA VAL A 424 16.57 14.94 6.92
C VAL A 424 17.82 14.10 7.21
N ILE A 425 17.92 12.92 6.64
CA ILE A 425 19.07 12.03 6.78
C ILE A 425 20.28 12.52 5.99
N ARG A 426 20.07 12.94 4.74
CA ARG A 426 21.13 13.33 3.80
C ARG A 426 22.09 14.33 4.39
N TYR A 427 21.57 15.31 5.09
CA TYR A 427 22.31 16.44 5.65
C TYR A 427 22.68 16.27 7.12
N THR A 428 22.75 15.05 7.63
CA THR A 428 23.36 14.77 8.95
C THR A 428 24.89 14.96 8.91
N THR A 429 25.48 14.81 7.72
CA THR A 429 26.88 15.06 7.45
C THR A 429 26.99 16.07 6.29
N GLY A 430 27.61 17.22 6.54
CA GLY A 430 27.77 18.28 5.54
C GLY A 430 26.84 19.48 5.74
N ASP A 431 26.88 20.40 4.79
CA ASP A 431 26.12 21.65 4.85
C ASP A 431 24.68 21.46 4.43
N PHE A 432 23.78 22.06 5.18
CA PHE A 432 22.35 22.05 4.83
C PHE A 432 22.09 23.00 3.65
N PRO A 433 21.35 22.58 2.59
CA PRO A 433 21.20 23.36 1.36
C PRO A 433 20.35 24.62 1.58
N GLU A 434 20.57 25.62 0.75
CA GLU A 434 19.65 26.76 0.67
C GLU A 434 18.33 26.37 -0.01
N TYR A 435 17.25 27.08 0.31
CA TYR A 435 15.94 26.84 -0.29
C TYR A 435 15.97 26.93 -1.82
N SER A 436 16.80 27.80 -2.38
CA SER A 436 16.97 27.97 -3.82
C SER A 436 17.40 26.70 -4.55
N GLU A 437 18.14 25.80 -3.87
CA GLU A 437 18.68 24.57 -4.43
C GLU A 437 17.62 23.45 -4.51
N ILE A 438 16.66 23.44 -3.57
CA ILE A 438 15.66 22.35 -3.46
C ILE A 438 14.21 22.84 -3.64
N LYS A 439 14.00 24.08 -4.08
CA LYS A 439 12.68 24.69 -4.30
C LYS A 439 11.79 23.96 -5.31
N ASN A 440 12.38 23.16 -6.20
CA ASN A 440 11.63 22.38 -7.19
C ASN A 440 11.05 21.08 -6.60
N GLU A 441 11.58 20.65 -5.46
CA GLU A 441 11.19 19.40 -4.79
C GLU A 441 10.29 19.66 -3.58
N PHE A 442 10.48 20.82 -2.90
CA PHE A 442 9.80 21.14 -1.65
C PHE A 442 9.23 22.57 -1.63
N SER A 443 8.07 22.69 -1.02
CA SER A 443 7.51 23.98 -0.63
C SER A 443 8.36 24.65 0.48
N ARG A 444 8.15 25.96 0.70
CA ARG A 444 8.83 26.66 1.81
C ARG A 444 8.51 26.07 3.18
N GLU A 445 7.29 25.61 3.38
CA GLU A 445 6.87 25.01 4.65
C GLU A 445 7.57 23.67 4.87
N GLU A 446 7.67 22.85 3.83
CA GLU A 446 8.40 21.57 3.89
C GLU A 446 9.90 21.79 4.09
N TYR A 447 10.50 22.75 3.40
CA TYR A 447 11.90 23.12 3.60
C TYR A 447 12.20 23.47 5.07
N ILE A 448 11.37 24.35 5.67
CA ILE A 448 11.51 24.73 7.08
C ILE A 448 11.34 23.51 8.00
N LYS A 449 10.41 22.63 7.67
CA LYS A 449 10.20 21.36 8.40
C LYS A 449 11.45 20.50 8.33
N ILE A 450 11.99 20.23 7.13
CA ILE A 450 13.21 19.46 6.92
C ILE A 450 14.36 20.05 7.72
N ALA A 451 14.59 21.37 7.65
CA ALA A 451 15.65 22.06 8.37
C ALA A 451 15.55 21.87 9.89
N LYS A 452 14.33 21.96 10.45
CA LYS A 452 14.11 21.75 11.89
C LYS A 452 14.36 20.30 12.31
N LEU A 453 13.85 19.33 11.53
CA LEU A 453 14.03 17.91 11.83
C LEU A 453 15.50 17.49 11.66
N ASN A 454 16.17 17.99 10.63
CA ASN A 454 17.60 17.75 10.40
C ASN A 454 18.44 18.31 11.56
N ALA A 455 18.21 19.55 11.99
CA ALA A 455 18.96 20.14 13.12
C ALA A 455 18.78 19.31 14.42
N ILE A 456 17.58 18.78 14.67
CA ILE A 456 17.34 17.91 15.82
C ILE A 456 18.11 16.59 15.66
N LEU A 457 18.10 15.99 14.46
CA LEU A 457 18.79 14.73 14.19
C LEU A 457 20.31 14.89 14.28
N CYS A 458 20.88 15.96 13.70
CA CYS A 458 22.32 16.26 13.79
C CYS A 458 22.79 16.41 15.25
N LEU A 459 21.97 17.10 16.08
CA LEU A 459 22.31 17.24 17.50
C LEU A 459 22.22 15.90 18.24
N ALA A 460 21.21 15.08 17.94
CA ALA A 460 21.05 13.77 18.54
C ALA A 460 22.18 12.81 18.16
N ASP A 461 22.57 12.78 16.88
CA ASP A 461 23.72 12.01 16.39
C ASP A 461 25.03 12.46 17.05
N ALA A 462 25.26 13.77 17.13
CA ALA A 462 26.45 14.33 17.77
C ALA A 462 26.56 13.96 19.26
N MET A 463 25.44 13.73 19.96
CA MET A 463 25.43 13.29 21.36
C MET A 463 25.97 11.87 21.54
N ASP A 464 25.92 11.03 20.52
CA ASP A 464 26.48 9.67 20.56
C ASP A 464 27.50 9.39 19.46
N ARG A 465 28.23 10.43 18.99
CA ARG A 465 29.25 10.36 17.91
C ARG A 465 30.31 9.29 18.14
N SER A 466 30.54 8.91 19.38
CA SER A 466 31.54 7.91 19.77
C SER A 466 30.97 6.49 19.82
N HIS A 467 29.69 6.30 19.59
CA HIS A 467 28.96 5.03 19.74
C HIS A 467 29.17 4.36 21.11
N GLN A 468 29.29 5.17 22.18
CA GLN A 468 29.55 4.71 23.55
C GLN A 468 28.38 4.93 24.49
N GLN A 469 27.22 5.40 23.99
CA GLN A 469 25.97 5.68 24.71
C GLN A 469 26.18 6.47 26.03
N LYS A 470 27.10 7.46 26.02
CA LYS A 470 27.45 8.21 27.22
C LYS A 470 26.34 9.06 27.81
N PHE A 471 25.40 9.49 26.99
CA PHE A 471 24.29 10.37 27.38
C PHE A 471 23.00 9.60 27.60
N THR A 472 22.96 8.66 28.54
CA THR A 472 21.76 7.83 28.81
C THR A 472 20.67 8.58 29.55
N ASN A 473 21.02 9.46 30.51
CA ASN A 473 20.09 10.20 31.34
C ASN A 473 20.29 11.72 31.19
N PHE A 474 19.59 12.33 30.25
CA PHE A 474 19.59 13.77 30.08
C PHE A 474 18.16 14.33 30.03
N THR A 475 18.01 15.60 30.41
CA THR A 475 16.75 16.34 30.31
C THR A 475 16.95 17.56 29.43
N VAL A 476 15.96 17.80 28.57
CA VAL A 476 15.94 18.99 27.70
C VAL A 476 15.06 20.06 28.35
N ARG A 477 15.62 21.22 28.63
CA ARG A 477 14.87 22.37 29.16
C ARG A 477 15.01 23.57 28.23
N LYS A 478 13.86 24.08 27.78
CA LYS A 478 13.83 25.34 27.03
C LYS A 478 14.07 26.47 28.03
N ARG A 479 15.16 27.23 27.86
CA ARG A 479 15.32 28.55 28.50
C ARG A 479 14.73 29.58 27.54
N GLY A 480 13.71 30.31 27.97
CA GLY A 480 13.06 31.32 27.14
C GLY A 480 14.05 32.46 26.78
N TYR A 481 13.87 32.98 25.57
CA TYR A 481 14.16 34.35 25.26
C TYR A 481 12.96 35.19 25.64
#